data_11885434df56292141778a51825eb52d
#
_entry.id   11885434df56292141778a51825eb52d
#
_cell.length_a   1.000
_cell.length_b   1.000
_cell.length_c   1.000
_cell.angle_alpha   90.00
_cell.angle_beta   90.00
_cell.angle_gamma   90.00
#
_symmetry.space_group_name_H-M   'P 1'
#
loop_
_entity.id
_entity.type
_entity.pdbx_description
1 polymer ?
#
loop_
_entity_poly.entity_id
_entity_poly.type
_entity_poly.pdbx_seq_one_letter_code
_entity_poly.pdbx_strand_id
1 'polypeptide(L)'
;MRVTSGTWAALCWCGLVALCLVASAPARAAHDAAAGGSDAQELAKKLSNPISDLVSVPFQFNWENGVGPDNGLRTVLNIQPVVPFQISPKWNMIERWIMPYVSQPEALNNATGLGDITFSSFFSPNTGKSLIWGVGPVVTLPMSSDAAVGSGQWSAGPTLVVLKIHGELIYGLLWNQLWSYATVSKRARVAVNQGFFQPFIAWTRPSGVTLTLQSESIANWNAGTDSDRWTIPINATVSKVTTLGPFPFSVLGGAGVYVASPDSGPDWKLRVAFTLILPSKK
;
A
#
# COMPACT_ATOMS: atom_id res chain seq x y z
N MET A 1 -34.57 -0.80 -6.10
CA MET A 1 -34.36 0.62 -5.95
C MET A 1 -34.95 1.07 -4.63
N ARG A 2 -34.18 1.04 -3.53
CA ARG A 2 -34.58 1.60 -2.23
C ARG A 2 -33.45 2.54 -1.79
N VAL A 3 -33.73 3.82 -1.87
CA VAL A 3 -32.90 4.89 -1.28
C VAL A 3 -33.25 4.93 0.20
N THR A 4 -32.35 4.49 1.08
CA THR A 4 -32.46 4.71 2.52
C THR A 4 -31.67 5.96 2.88
N SER A 5 -32.39 7.06 3.03
CA SER A 5 -31.93 8.29 3.66
C SER A 5 -31.73 8.04 5.16
N GLY A 6 -30.51 8.13 5.66
CA GLY A 6 -30.38 8.21 7.11
C GLY A 6 -29.07 7.72 7.74
N THR A 7 -27.89 8.11 7.25
CA THR A 7 -26.64 7.89 8.02
C THR A 7 -25.51 8.86 7.69
N TRP A 8 -25.77 9.98 7.05
CA TRP A 8 -24.74 10.97 6.70
C TRP A 8 -24.31 11.91 7.84
N ALA A 9 -25.05 11.90 8.95
CA ALA A 9 -24.78 12.85 10.06
C ALA A 9 -23.71 12.39 11.07
N ALA A 10 -23.36 11.11 11.10
CA ALA A 10 -22.42 10.57 12.10
C ALA A 10 -20.94 10.59 11.63
N LEU A 11 -20.68 10.72 10.34
CA LEU A 11 -19.32 10.68 9.80
C LEU A 11 -18.57 12.02 9.81
N CYS A 12 -19.27 13.14 10.01
CA CYS A 12 -18.63 14.47 10.04
C CYS A 12 -17.89 14.82 11.34
N TRP A 13 -18.09 14.09 12.43
CA TRP A 13 -17.49 14.44 13.73
C TRP A 13 -16.17 13.73 14.06
N CYS A 14 -15.88 12.59 13.44
CA CYS A 14 -14.61 11.89 13.68
C CYS A 14 -13.42 12.43 12.86
N GLY A 15 -13.68 13.19 11.79
CA GLY A 15 -12.61 13.77 10.94
C GLY A 15 -11.93 15.02 11.52
N LEU A 16 -12.53 15.69 12.49
CA LEU A 16 -12.05 16.98 13.01
C LEU A 16 -11.11 16.85 14.23
N VAL A 17 -11.07 15.72 14.91
CA VAL A 17 -10.23 15.55 16.13
C VAL A 17 -8.78 15.22 15.81
N ALA A 18 -8.48 14.68 14.63
CA ALA A 18 -7.10 14.34 14.23
C ALA A 18 -6.28 15.55 13.72
N LEU A 19 -6.93 16.70 13.44
CA LEU A 19 -6.25 17.87 12.85
C LEU A 19 -5.74 18.89 13.88
N CYS A 20 -6.10 18.78 15.16
CA CYS A 20 -5.76 19.80 16.18
C CYS A 20 -4.47 19.54 16.98
N LEU A 21 -3.72 18.47 16.74
CA LEU A 21 -2.50 18.14 17.52
C LEU A 21 -1.17 18.62 16.89
N VAL A 22 -1.20 19.42 15.82
CA VAL A 22 0.05 19.84 15.14
C VAL A 22 0.39 21.35 15.36
N ALA A 23 -0.38 22.09 16.13
CA ALA A 23 -0.16 23.53 16.29
C ALA A 23 0.18 23.88 17.74
N SER A 24 1.44 23.74 18.15
CA SER A 24 2.14 24.65 19.09
C SER A 24 3.54 24.11 19.44
N ALA A 25 4.55 24.54 18.69
CA ALA A 25 5.95 24.46 19.11
C ALA A 25 6.53 25.90 19.19
N PRO A 26 7.27 26.23 20.27
CA PRO A 26 7.79 27.58 20.46
C PRO A 26 8.95 27.89 19.49
N ALA A 27 9.03 29.15 19.08
CA ALA A 27 9.88 29.71 18.02
C ALA A 27 11.41 29.62 18.23
N ARG A 28 11.91 28.88 19.19
CA ARG A 28 13.35 28.76 19.48
C ARG A 28 14.02 27.51 18.85
N ALA A 29 13.23 26.61 18.28
CA ALA A 29 13.70 25.41 17.57
C ALA A 29 13.90 25.64 16.04
N ALA A 30 13.74 26.86 15.56
CA ALA A 30 13.69 27.14 14.11
C ALA A 30 15.07 27.08 13.41
N HIS A 31 16.19 27.08 14.12
CA HIS A 31 17.52 27.08 13.50
C HIS A 31 18.11 25.66 13.37
N ASP A 32 17.82 24.76 14.32
CA ASP A 32 18.20 23.35 14.23
C ASP A 32 17.20 22.53 13.38
N ALA A 33 15.97 23.05 13.22
CA ALA A 33 14.92 22.44 12.41
C ALA A 33 15.16 22.58 10.90
N ALA A 34 15.95 23.55 10.44
CA ALA A 34 16.17 23.77 8.99
C ALA A 34 17.11 22.73 8.37
N ALA A 35 18.11 22.24 9.07
CA ALA A 35 19.00 21.17 8.61
C ALA A 35 18.32 19.81 8.68
N GLY A 36 17.52 19.54 9.73
CA GLY A 36 16.76 18.30 9.85
C GLY A 36 15.51 18.24 8.93
N GLY A 37 15.00 19.39 8.47
CA GLY A 37 13.83 19.46 7.60
C GLY A 37 14.09 18.96 6.19
N SER A 38 15.27 19.26 5.61
CA SER A 38 15.65 18.78 4.27
C SER A 38 15.79 17.26 4.22
N ASP A 39 16.39 16.68 5.26
CA ASP A 39 16.62 15.24 5.35
C ASP A 39 15.30 14.48 5.56
N ALA A 40 14.40 15.02 6.40
CA ALA A 40 13.08 14.43 6.61
C ALA A 40 12.21 14.48 5.35
N GLN A 41 12.27 15.58 4.58
CA GLN A 41 11.57 15.69 3.31
C GLN A 41 12.13 14.71 2.27
N GLU A 42 13.44 14.58 2.17
CA GLU A 42 14.09 13.65 1.24
C GLU A 42 13.69 12.20 1.56
N LEU A 43 13.76 11.79 2.84
CA LEU A 43 13.32 10.47 3.27
C LEU A 43 11.83 10.24 3.00
N ALA A 44 10.99 11.24 3.25
CA ALA A 44 9.56 11.15 2.98
C ALA A 44 9.26 11.01 1.48
N LYS A 45 9.99 11.72 0.62
CA LYS A 45 9.92 11.56 -0.85
C LYS A 45 10.37 10.17 -1.28
N LYS A 46 11.45 9.64 -0.72
CA LYS A 46 11.93 8.29 -1.00
C LYS A 46 10.90 7.24 -0.58
N LEU A 47 10.25 7.39 0.57
CA LEU A 47 9.17 6.48 1.01
C LEU A 47 7.92 6.53 0.13
N SER A 48 7.65 7.67 -0.52
CA SER A 48 6.54 7.82 -1.48
C SER A 48 6.85 7.21 -2.86
N ASN A 49 8.10 6.80 -3.10
CA ASN A 49 8.53 6.14 -4.32
C ASN A 49 8.58 4.62 -4.11
N PRO A 50 7.72 3.80 -4.77
CA PRO A 50 7.69 2.36 -4.59
C PRO A 50 8.98 1.61 -4.97
N ILE A 51 9.86 2.27 -5.75
CA ILE A 51 11.15 1.72 -6.21
C ILE A 51 12.30 2.65 -5.83
N SER A 52 12.28 3.20 -4.62
CA SER A 52 13.37 4.04 -4.13
C SER A 52 14.63 3.21 -3.81
N ASP A 53 15.75 3.92 -3.72
CA ASP A 53 17.05 3.40 -3.26
C ASP A 53 17.15 3.25 -1.73
N LEU A 54 16.02 3.19 -1.05
CA LEU A 54 15.89 3.14 0.40
C LEU A 54 15.46 1.77 0.88
N VAL A 55 16.23 1.16 1.78
CA VAL A 55 15.76 -0.06 2.48
C VAL A 55 14.70 0.33 3.49
N SER A 56 13.51 -0.23 3.34
CA SER A 56 12.39 0.06 4.24
C SER A 56 11.53 -1.17 4.51
N VAL A 57 10.92 -1.21 5.70
CA VAL A 57 10.02 -2.29 6.10
C VAL A 57 8.73 -1.68 6.65
N PRO A 58 7.73 -1.45 5.80
CA PRO A 58 6.39 -1.05 6.23
C PRO A 58 5.63 -2.20 6.90
N PHE A 59 4.99 -1.89 8.04
CA PHE A 59 3.98 -2.69 8.71
C PHE A 59 2.67 -1.95 8.57
N GLN A 60 1.79 -2.40 7.68
CA GLN A 60 0.56 -1.70 7.32
C GLN A 60 -0.65 -2.47 7.80
N PHE A 61 -1.35 -1.92 8.78
CA PHE A 61 -2.62 -2.43 9.32
C PHE A 61 -3.78 -1.81 8.55
N ASN A 62 -4.69 -2.65 8.07
CA ASN A 62 -5.93 -2.24 7.43
C ASN A 62 -7.09 -2.92 8.16
N TRP A 63 -8.10 -2.15 8.49
CA TRP A 63 -9.39 -2.61 9.00
C TRP A 63 -10.43 -2.31 7.92
N GLU A 64 -10.97 -3.35 7.31
CA GLU A 64 -11.88 -3.28 6.18
C GLU A 64 -13.28 -3.75 6.62
N ASN A 65 -14.24 -2.85 6.56
CA ASN A 65 -15.63 -3.11 6.95
C ASN A 65 -16.48 -3.42 5.72
N GLY A 66 -17.58 -4.18 5.92
CA GLY A 66 -18.50 -4.56 4.86
C GLY A 66 -18.18 -5.91 4.21
N VAL A 67 -17.23 -6.67 4.75
CA VAL A 67 -16.76 -7.92 4.13
C VAL A 67 -17.69 -9.09 4.45
N GLY A 68 -18.08 -9.83 3.40
CA GLY A 68 -18.94 -11.00 3.52
C GLY A 68 -20.42 -10.65 3.65
N PRO A 69 -21.30 -11.66 3.71
CA PRO A 69 -22.75 -11.46 3.71
C PRO A 69 -23.27 -10.71 4.95
N ASP A 70 -22.55 -10.75 6.07
CA ASP A 70 -22.93 -10.11 7.33
C ASP A 70 -22.26 -8.76 7.55
N ASN A 71 -21.63 -8.17 6.50
CA ASN A 71 -20.89 -6.91 6.57
C ASN A 71 -19.83 -6.88 7.69
N GLY A 72 -19.09 -7.98 7.81
CA GLY A 72 -18.11 -8.16 8.86
C GLY A 72 -16.84 -7.31 8.70
N LEU A 73 -15.99 -7.32 9.74
CA LEU A 73 -14.71 -6.64 9.76
C LEU A 73 -13.58 -7.62 9.39
N ARG A 74 -12.86 -7.32 8.32
CA ARG A 74 -11.62 -7.99 7.95
C ARG A 74 -10.44 -7.15 8.42
N THR A 75 -9.45 -7.79 9.06
CA THR A 75 -8.18 -7.13 9.41
C THR A 75 -7.05 -7.71 8.57
N VAL A 76 -6.23 -6.85 8.00
CA VAL A 76 -5.07 -7.25 7.21
C VAL A 76 -3.83 -6.49 7.69
N LEU A 77 -2.82 -7.22 8.16
CA LEU A 77 -1.47 -6.70 8.37
C LEU A 77 -0.61 -7.08 7.16
N ASN A 78 -0.16 -6.10 6.39
CA ASN A 78 0.83 -6.30 5.34
C ASN A 78 2.22 -5.93 5.86
N ILE A 79 3.16 -6.87 5.81
CA ILE A 79 4.59 -6.63 6.02
C ILE A 79 5.20 -6.51 4.62
N GLN A 80 5.82 -5.34 4.31
CA GLN A 80 6.19 -5.01 2.92
C GLN A 80 7.65 -4.57 2.78
N PRO A 81 8.65 -5.45 3.01
CA PRO A 81 10.06 -5.07 2.81
C PRO A 81 10.32 -4.62 1.37
N VAL A 82 11.09 -3.52 1.27
CA VAL A 82 11.64 -3.01 0.01
C VAL A 82 13.16 -2.96 0.16
N VAL A 83 13.86 -3.65 -0.75
CA VAL A 83 15.32 -3.75 -0.71
C VAL A 83 15.89 -3.41 -2.10
N PRO A 84 16.57 -2.27 -2.23
CA PRO A 84 17.26 -1.91 -3.47
C PRO A 84 18.65 -2.55 -3.55
N PHE A 85 19.01 -3.01 -4.74
CA PHE A 85 20.33 -3.50 -5.10
C PHE A 85 20.87 -2.74 -6.31
N GLN A 86 22.08 -2.22 -6.22
CA GLN A 86 22.76 -1.65 -7.38
C GLN A 86 23.43 -2.78 -8.17
N ILE A 87 22.86 -3.14 -9.34
CA ILE A 87 23.39 -4.20 -10.19
C ILE A 87 24.45 -3.69 -11.17
N SER A 88 24.44 -2.37 -11.44
CA SER A 88 25.47 -1.69 -12.21
C SER A 88 25.44 -0.18 -11.89
N PRO A 89 26.43 0.63 -12.32
CA PRO A 89 26.37 2.07 -12.17
C PRO A 89 25.15 2.75 -12.80
N LYS A 90 24.52 2.09 -13.77
CA LYS A 90 23.36 2.62 -14.52
C LYS A 90 22.03 1.95 -14.15
N TRP A 91 22.03 0.85 -13.40
CA TRP A 91 20.83 0.08 -13.13
C TRP A 91 20.74 -0.37 -11.69
N ASN A 92 19.56 -0.20 -11.13
CA ASN A 92 19.15 -0.75 -9.83
C ASN A 92 18.14 -1.87 -10.06
N MET A 93 18.15 -2.87 -9.19
CA MET A 93 17.12 -3.85 -9.00
C MET A 93 16.47 -3.61 -7.63
N ILE A 94 15.17 -3.44 -7.58
CA ILE A 94 14.44 -3.18 -6.36
C ILE A 94 13.49 -4.35 -6.11
N GLU A 95 13.70 -5.04 -5.01
CA GLU A 95 12.85 -6.13 -4.58
C GLU A 95 11.81 -5.65 -3.58
N ARG A 96 10.56 -6.03 -3.80
CA ARG A 96 9.44 -5.73 -2.92
C ARG A 96 8.67 -6.99 -2.62
N TRP A 97 8.48 -7.24 -1.34
CA TRP A 97 7.69 -8.33 -0.81
C TRP A 97 6.40 -7.78 -0.21
N ILE A 98 5.31 -8.52 -0.32
CA ILE A 98 4.06 -8.25 0.40
C ILE A 98 3.66 -9.55 1.07
N MET A 99 3.72 -9.58 2.39
CA MET A 99 3.38 -10.71 3.23
C MET A 99 2.14 -10.35 4.06
N PRO A 100 0.94 -10.75 3.63
CA PRO A 100 -0.28 -10.44 4.33
C PRO A 100 -0.54 -11.43 5.47
N TYR A 101 -0.91 -10.94 6.64
CA TYR A 101 -1.53 -11.70 7.71
C TYR A 101 -2.98 -11.23 7.82
N VAL A 102 -3.92 -12.13 7.57
CA VAL A 102 -5.34 -11.82 7.38
C VAL A 102 -6.16 -12.44 8.49
N SER A 103 -7.12 -11.68 9.03
CA SER A 103 -8.18 -12.18 9.89
C SER A 103 -9.52 -11.89 9.21
N GLN A 104 -10.21 -12.94 8.82
CA GLN A 104 -11.52 -12.89 8.16
C GLN A 104 -12.64 -12.77 9.19
N PRO A 105 -13.80 -12.15 8.84
CA PRO A 105 -14.97 -12.10 9.70
C PRO A 105 -15.63 -13.50 9.87
N GLU A 106 -16.56 -13.60 10.83
CA GLU A 106 -17.24 -14.84 11.20
C GLU A 106 -17.94 -15.50 9.99
N ALA A 107 -18.62 -14.72 9.17
CA ALA A 107 -19.27 -15.21 7.95
C ALA A 107 -18.30 -15.88 6.95
N LEU A 108 -16.99 -15.66 7.09
CA LEU A 108 -15.93 -16.31 6.35
C LEU A 108 -15.08 -17.25 7.25
N ASN A 109 -15.75 -17.91 8.21
CA ASN A 109 -15.20 -18.93 9.13
C ASN A 109 -14.16 -18.42 10.11
N ASN A 110 -14.07 -17.13 10.43
CA ASN A 110 -13.05 -16.55 11.31
C ASN A 110 -11.62 -16.99 10.97
N ALA A 111 -11.37 -17.33 9.69
CA ALA A 111 -10.07 -17.82 9.27
C ALA A 111 -9.00 -16.75 9.50
N THR A 112 -7.96 -17.10 10.24
CA THR A 112 -6.86 -16.19 10.54
C THR A 112 -5.54 -16.86 10.19
N GLY A 113 -4.67 -16.14 9.49
CA GLY A 113 -3.36 -16.67 9.15
C GLY A 113 -2.63 -15.91 8.07
N LEU A 114 -1.49 -16.45 7.67
CA LEU A 114 -0.68 -15.95 6.57
C LEU A 114 -1.44 -16.14 5.26
N GLY A 115 -1.50 -15.10 4.45
CA GLY A 115 -1.99 -15.16 3.07
C GLY A 115 -0.89 -15.54 2.07
N ASP A 116 -1.21 -15.49 0.79
CA ASP A 116 -0.22 -15.73 -0.26
C ASP A 116 0.78 -14.55 -0.33
N ILE A 117 2.06 -14.87 -0.49
CA ILE A 117 3.12 -13.87 -0.52
C ILE A 117 3.32 -13.40 -1.96
N THR A 118 3.31 -12.08 -2.17
CA THR A 118 3.65 -11.50 -3.47
C THR A 118 5.07 -10.93 -3.45
N PHE A 119 5.85 -11.30 -4.45
CA PHE A 119 7.20 -10.82 -4.68
C PHE A 119 7.27 -10.10 -6.03
N SER A 120 7.86 -8.92 -6.05
CA SER A 120 8.09 -8.14 -7.27
C SER A 120 9.56 -7.73 -7.35
N SER A 121 10.14 -7.84 -8.53
CA SER A 121 11.50 -7.38 -8.81
C SER A 121 11.45 -6.33 -9.92
N PHE A 122 11.88 -5.09 -9.63
CA PHE A 122 11.87 -3.99 -10.58
C PHE A 122 13.28 -3.66 -11.03
N PHE A 123 13.52 -3.70 -12.33
CA PHE A 123 14.73 -3.16 -12.95
C PHE A 123 14.48 -1.70 -13.33
N SER A 124 15.22 -0.79 -12.72
CA SER A 124 15.05 0.65 -12.86
C SER A 124 16.38 1.31 -13.25
N PRO A 125 16.42 2.16 -14.29
CA PRO A 125 17.63 2.86 -14.65
C PRO A 125 17.94 3.97 -13.65
N ASN A 126 19.20 4.03 -13.21
CA ASN A 126 19.71 5.10 -12.34
C ASN A 126 20.08 6.33 -13.19
N THR A 127 19.08 7.13 -13.56
CA THR A 127 19.27 8.26 -14.48
C THR A 127 19.44 9.61 -13.78
N GLY A 128 19.16 9.70 -12.48
CA GLY A 128 19.12 10.97 -11.73
C GLY A 128 18.04 11.94 -12.21
N LYS A 129 17.09 11.50 -13.06
CA LYS A 129 16.04 12.33 -13.62
C LYS A 129 14.79 12.33 -12.73
N SER A 130 13.94 13.34 -12.92
CA SER A 130 12.66 13.46 -12.20
C SER A 130 11.63 12.41 -12.63
N LEU A 131 11.75 11.82 -13.82
CA LEU A 131 10.95 10.68 -14.28
C LEU A 131 11.68 9.39 -13.90
N ILE A 132 11.05 8.60 -13.06
CA ILE A 132 11.54 7.31 -12.57
C ILE A 132 10.60 6.24 -13.09
N TRP A 133 11.15 5.13 -13.57
CA TRP A 133 10.38 3.98 -14.01
C TRP A 133 11.12 2.69 -13.70
N GLY A 134 10.38 1.62 -13.60
CA GLY A 134 10.93 0.27 -13.42
C GLY A 134 9.98 -0.77 -13.97
N VAL A 135 10.53 -1.84 -14.51
CA VAL A 135 9.79 -2.99 -15.04
C VAL A 135 10.40 -4.28 -14.53
N GLY A 136 9.60 -5.31 -14.46
CA GLY A 136 10.11 -6.62 -14.07
C GLY A 136 9.02 -7.66 -13.87
N PRO A 137 9.36 -8.80 -13.28
CA PRO A 137 8.41 -9.85 -12.93
C PRO A 137 7.74 -9.58 -11.58
N VAL A 138 6.52 -10.07 -11.46
CA VAL A 138 5.81 -10.28 -10.20
C VAL A 138 5.40 -11.74 -10.08
N VAL A 139 5.53 -12.31 -8.89
CA VAL A 139 5.20 -13.71 -8.59
C VAL A 139 4.40 -13.78 -7.31
N THR A 140 3.35 -14.60 -7.27
CA THR A 140 2.64 -14.96 -6.04
C THR A 140 3.02 -16.37 -5.63
N LEU A 141 3.49 -16.50 -4.39
CA LEU A 141 3.86 -17.74 -3.74
C LEU A 141 2.65 -18.21 -2.90
N PRO A 142 2.08 -19.38 -3.16
CA PRO A 142 0.91 -19.90 -2.44
C PRO A 142 1.30 -20.44 -1.05
N MET A 143 1.66 -19.53 -0.16
CA MET A 143 2.10 -19.83 1.21
C MET A 143 1.00 -19.63 2.26
N SER A 144 -0.23 -19.45 1.81
CA SER A 144 -1.36 -19.24 2.73
C SER A 144 -1.53 -20.42 3.69
N SER A 145 -1.76 -20.08 4.96
CA SER A 145 -1.98 -21.07 6.02
C SER A 145 -3.37 -21.70 5.97
N ASP A 146 -4.34 -21.01 5.34
CA ASP A 146 -5.71 -21.48 5.14
C ASP A 146 -6.24 -21.08 3.76
N ALA A 147 -7.21 -21.86 3.25
CA ALA A 147 -7.84 -21.60 1.97
C ALA A 147 -8.73 -20.34 1.93
N ALA A 148 -9.17 -19.84 3.08
CA ALA A 148 -9.96 -18.61 3.16
C ALA A 148 -9.10 -17.34 3.12
N VAL A 149 -7.77 -17.46 3.27
CA VAL A 149 -6.84 -16.32 3.27
C VAL A 149 -5.85 -16.31 2.11
N GLY A 150 -5.95 -17.28 1.17
CA GLY A 150 -5.11 -17.33 -0.02
C GLY A 150 -5.74 -18.10 -1.18
N SER A 151 -5.11 -18.00 -2.35
CA SER A 151 -5.58 -18.63 -3.59
C SER A 151 -5.13 -20.09 -3.75
N GLY A 152 -4.00 -20.46 -3.12
CA GLY A 152 -3.34 -21.75 -3.33
C GLY A 152 -2.74 -21.92 -4.74
N GLN A 153 -2.53 -20.81 -5.45
CA GLN A 153 -2.07 -20.78 -6.84
C GLN A 153 -0.70 -20.13 -6.95
N TRP A 154 0.23 -20.77 -7.65
CA TRP A 154 1.39 -20.10 -8.19
C TRP A 154 0.95 -19.19 -9.32
N SER A 155 1.24 -17.90 -9.21
CA SER A 155 0.90 -16.93 -10.24
C SER A 155 2.12 -16.08 -10.57
N ALA A 156 2.24 -15.69 -11.83
CA ALA A 156 3.31 -14.81 -12.28
C ALA A 156 2.83 -13.88 -13.38
N GLY A 157 3.59 -12.81 -13.60
CA GLY A 157 3.33 -11.87 -14.67
C GLY A 157 4.26 -10.67 -14.65
N PRO A 158 4.01 -9.66 -15.49
CA PRO A 158 4.77 -8.42 -15.53
C PRO A 158 4.33 -7.44 -14.44
N THR A 159 5.28 -6.63 -13.99
CA THR A 159 5.02 -5.44 -13.18
C THR A 159 5.71 -4.21 -13.79
N LEU A 160 5.08 -3.07 -13.64
CA LEU A 160 5.56 -1.76 -14.12
C LEU A 160 5.29 -0.71 -13.05
N VAL A 161 6.23 0.17 -12.86
CA VAL A 161 6.02 1.43 -12.15
C VAL A 161 6.55 2.59 -12.97
N VAL A 162 5.81 3.69 -12.99
CA VAL A 162 6.26 4.96 -13.54
C VAL A 162 5.80 6.07 -12.62
N LEU A 163 6.71 6.98 -12.28
CA LEU A 163 6.39 8.13 -11.45
C LEU A 163 7.23 9.35 -11.84
N LYS A 164 6.73 10.52 -11.51
CA LYS A 164 7.43 11.78 -11.68
C LYS A 164 7.49 12.54 -10.37
N ILE A 165 8.68 13.08 -10.10
CA ILE A 165 8.93 13.99 -8.98
C ILE A 165 8.96 15.40 -9.53
N HIS A 166 8.09 16.28 -9.00
CA HIS A 166 8.02 17.69 -9.36
C HIS A 166 7.92 18.56 -8.10
N GLY A 167 9.05 19.08 -7.65
CA GLY A 167 9.10 19.83 -6.39
C GLY A 167 8.69 18.98 -5.19
N GLU A 168 7.60 19.36 -4.53
CA GLU A 168 7.01 18.63 -3.40
C GLU A 168 6.03 17.53 -3.83
N LEU A 169 5.66 17.48 -5.11
CA LEU A 169 4.71 16.51 -5.64
C LEU A 169 5.41 15.30 -6.23
N ILE A 170 4.87 14.13 -5.92
CA ILE A 170 5.22 12.85 -6.52
C ILE A 170 3.93 12.23 -7.00
N TYR A 171 3.86 11.84 -8.26
CA TYR A 171 2.68 11.18 -8.80
C TYR A 171 3.09 10.10 -9.80
N GLY A 172 2.29 9.06 -9.85
CA GLY A 172 2.63 7.92 -10.68
C GLY A 172 1.60 6.82 -10.66
N LEU A 173 1.99 5.72 -11.28
CA LEU A 173 1.22 4.50 -11.38
C LEU A 173 2.14 3.30 -11.14
N LEU A 174 1.72 2.39 -10.28
CA LEU A 174 2.23 1.03 -10.24
C LEU A 174 1.15 0.11 -10.80
N TRP A 175 1.56 -0.80 -11.68
CA TRP A 175 0.68 -1.78 -12.29
C TRP A 175 1.34 -3.15 -12.29
N ASN A 176 0.54 -4.18 -12.10
CA ASN A 176 0.94 -5.55 -12.39
C ASN A 176 -0.23 -6.39 -12.90
N GLN A 177 0.10 -7.49 -13.57
CA GLN A 177 -0.82 -8.50 -14.02
C GLN A 177 -0.32 -9.86 -13.55
N LEU A 178 -1.21 -10.66 -12.98
CA LEU A 178 -0.93 -12.01 -12.49
C LEU A 178 -1.81 -13.02 -13.22
N TRP A 179 -1.18 -14.10 -13.67
CA TRP A 179 -1.85 -15.30 -14.17
C TRP A 179 -1.37 -16.52 -13.39
N SER A 180 -2.29 -17.36 -12.93
CA SER A 180 -1.92 -18.63 -12.32
C SER A 180 -1.44 -19.63 -13.38
N TYR A 181 -0.40 -20.38 -13.05
CA TYR A 181 0.19 -21.38 -13.92
C TYR A 181 0.36 -22.77 -13.26
N ALA A 182 0.27 -22.84 -11.94
CA ALA A 182 0.35 -24.09 -11.18
C ALA A 182 -0.44 -23.99 -9.88
N THR A 183 -0.96 -25.14 -9.44
CA THR A 183 -1.75 -25.29 -8.22
C THR A 183 -0.96 -26.15 -7.23
N VAL A 184 -0.82 -25.70 -5.98
CA VAL A 184 -0.02 -26.44 -4.98
C VAL A 184 -0.85 -27.45 -4.20
N SER A 185 -2.17 -27.32 -4.19
CA SER A 185 -3.00 -28.16 -3.35
C SER A 185 -4.40 -28.36 -3.91
N LYS A 186 -5.06 -29.45 -3.46
CA LYS A 186 -6.50 -29.67 -3.64
C LYS A 186 -7.38 -28.53 -3.04
N ARG A 187 -6.77 -27.57 -2.33
CA ARG A 187 -7.42 -26.39 -1.75
C ARG A 187 -7.51 -25.20 -2.72
N ALA A 188 -6.80 -25.23 -3.84
CA ALA A 188 -6.89 -24.16 -4.83
C ALA A 188 -8.30 -24.13 -5.44
N ARG A 189 -8.94 -22.97 -5.35
CA ARG A 189 -10.36 -22.82 -5.68
C ARG A 189 -10.58 -22.34 -7.09
N VAL A 190 -9.87 -21.27 -7.49
CA VAL A 190 -10.10 -20.59 -8.77
C VAL A 190 -8.75 -20.16 -9.35
N ALA A 191 -8.61 -20.28 -10.66
CA ALA A 191 -7.46 -19.75 -11.38
C ALA A 191 -7.37 -18.22 -11.16
N VAL A 192 -6.15 -17.72 -10.99
CA VAL A 192 -5.90 -16.30 -10.85
C VAL A 192 -5.68 -15.69 -12.25
N ASN A 193 -6.44 -14.67 -12.57
CA ASN A 193 -6.22 -13.75 -13.66
C ASN A 193 -6.60 -12.36 -13.16
N GLN A 194 -5.59 -11.59 -12.70
CA GLN A 194 -5.83 -10.41 -11.89
C GLN A 194 -4.90 -9.27 -12.28
N GLY A 195 -5.48 -8.12 -12.57
CA GLY A 195 -4.78 -6.86 -12.71
C GLY A 195 -4.77 -6.08 -11.39
N PHE A 196 -3.66 -5.43 -11.10
CA PHE A 196 -3.54 -4.47 -10.00
C PHE A 196 -3.10 -3.12 -10.55
N PHE A 197 -3.77 -2.04 -10.12
CA PHE A 197 -3.54 -0.68 -10.57
C PHE A 197 -3.47 0.23 -9.34
N GLN A 198 -2.33 0.88 -9.15
CA GLN A 198 -2.12 1.80 -8.05
C GLN A 198 -1.69 3.18 -8.56
N PRO A 199 -2.63 4.01 -9.09
CA PRO A 199 -2.38 5.42 -9.29
C PRO A 199 -2.26 6.12 -7.94
N PHE A 200 -1.31 7.05 -7.83
CA PHE A 200 -1.09 7.82 -6.62
C PHE A 200 -0.58 9.23 -6.89
N ILE A 201 -0.91 10.14 -5.99
CA ILE A 201 -0.31 11.45 -5.87
C ILE A 201 0.02 11.71 -4.40
N ALA A 202 1.24 12.13 -4.13
CA ALA A 202 1.76 12.45 -2.80
C ALA A 202 2.32 13.87 -2.79
N TRP A 203 1.94 14.64 -1.79
CA TRP A 203 2.46 15.98 -1.55
C TRP A 203 3.30 15.98 -0.26
N THR A 204 4.60 16.12 -0.42
CA THR A 204 5.58 16.00 0.68
C THR A 204 6.12 17.38 1.07
N ARG A 205 5.76 17.83 2.25
CA ARG A 205 6.18 19.12 2.82
C ARG A 205 7.63 19.07 3.33
N PRO A 206 8.31 20.23 3.43
CA PRO A 206 9.65 20.32 4.05
C PRO A 206 9.72 19.75 5.46
N SER A 207 8.63 19.79 6.22
CA SER A 207 8.53 19.19 7.55
C SER A 207 8.56 17.64 7.60
N GLY A 208 8.66 16.95 6.46
CA GLY A 208 8.57 15.50 6.36
C GLY A 208 7.15 14.95 6.47
N VAL A 209 6.13 15.83 6.48
CA VAL A 209 4.72 15.43 6.38
C VAL A 209 4.36 15.19 4.92
N THR A 210 3.71 14.08 4.63
CA THR A 210 3.22 13.72 3.29
C THR A 210 1.72 13.47 3.34
N LEU A 211 0.98 14.10 2.43
CA LEU A 211 -0.42 13.80 2.14
C LEU A 211 -0.47 12.96 0.87
N THR A 212 -1.15 11.82 0.91
CA THR A 212 -1.25 10.92 -0.25
C THR A 212 -2.70 10.60 -0.55
N LEU A 213 -3.06 10.72 -1.84
CA LEU A 213 -4.28 10.18 -2.40
C LEU A 213 -3.89 9.07 -3.38
N GLN A 214 -4.47 7.88 -3.20
CA GLN A 214 -4.16 6.72 -4.04
C GLN A 214 -5.34 5.77 -4.16
N SER A 215 -5.33 4.99 -5.23
CA SER A 215 -6.15 3.79 -5.35
C SER A 215 -5.26 2.55 -5.38
N GLU A 216 -5.76 1.45 -4.84
CA GLU A 216 -5.16 0.11 -4.94
C GLU A 216 -6.21 -0.79 -5.59
N SER A 217 -6.51 -0.48 -6.85
CA SER A 217 -7.58 -1.13 -7.60
C SER A 217 -7.18 -2.52 -8.05
N ILE A 218 -8.10 -3.46 -7.90
CA ILE A 218 -7.95 -4.85 -8.34
C ILE A 218 -9.01 -5.13 -9.40
N ALA A 219 -8.58 -5.74 -10.51
CA ALA A 219 -9.45 -6.27 -11.54
C ALA A 219 -9.33 -7.80 -11.58
N ASN A 220 -10.40 -8.50 -11.24
CA ASN A 220 -10.51 -9.96 -11.43
C ASN A 220 -11.09 -10.26 -12.82
N TRP A 221 -10.23 -10.62 -13.76
CA TRP A 221 -10.65 -10.88 -15.14
C TRP A 221 -11.45 -12.19 -15.32
N ASN A 222 -11.45 -13.07 -14.31
CA ASN A 222 -12.24 -14.30 -14.28
C ASN A 222 -13.64 -14.09 -13.67
N ALA A 223 -13.97 -12.87 -13.22
CA ALA A 223 -15.29 -12.59 -12.69
C ALA A 223 -16.39 -12.77 -13.75
N GLY A 224 -17.50 -13.38 -13.34
CA GLY A 224 -18.65 -13.66 -14.22
C GLY A 224 -19.45 -12.42 -14.57
N THR A 225 -19.39 -11.37 -13.76
CA THR A 225 -20.09 -10.09 -13.94
C THR A 225 -19.11 -8.92 -13.86
N ASP A 226 -19.49 -7.79 -14.44
CA ASP A 226 -18.69 -6.57 -14.36
C ASP A 226 -18.69 -5.98 -12.94
N SER A 227 -19.77 -6.17 -12.18
CA SER A 227 -19.88 -5.76 -10.77
C SER A 227 -18.88 -6.48 -9.87
N ASP A 228 -18.58 -7.77 -10.14
CA ASP A 228 -17.65 -8.56 -9.34
C ASP A 228 -16.20 -8.44 -9.81
N ARG A 229 -15.98 -7.79 -10.95
CA ARG A 229 -14.65 -7.64 -11.54
C ARG A 229 -13.78 -6.66 -10.78
N TRP A 230 -14.34 -5.54 -10.35
CA TRP A 230 -13.57 -4.44 -9.84
C TRP A 230 -13.70 -4.26 -8.33
N THR A 231 -12.55 -4.10 -7.68
CA THR A 231 -12.45 -3.58 -6.31
C THR A 231 -11.63 -2.30 -6.37
N ILE A 232 -12.26 -1.15 -6.17
CA ILE A 232 -11.63 0.18 -6.36
C ILE A 232 -11.74 0.98 -5.07
N PRO A 233 -10.72 0.97 -4.20
CA PRO A 233 -10.63 1.87 -3.06
C PRO A 233 -10.07 3.23 -3.48
N ILE A 234 -10.58 4.30 -2.89
CA ILE A 234 -9.96 5.63 -2.88
C ILE A 234 -9.47 5.89 -1.47
N ASN A 235 -8.16 5.98 -1.30
CA ASN A 235 -7.51 6.11 0.00
C ASN A 235 -6.89 7.50 0.15
N ALA A 236 -7.17 8.18 1.26
CA ALA A 236 -6.49 9.39 1.68
C ALA A 236 -5.69 9.11 2.94
N THR A 237 -4.40 9.43 2.94
CA THR A 237 -3.50 9.17 4.06
C THR A 237 -2.63 10.38 4.36
N VAL A 238 -2.24 10.51 5.62
CA VAL A 238 -1.20 11.43 6.08
C VAL A 238 -0.10 10.61 6.72
N SER A 239 1.15 10.92 6.39
CA SER A 239 2.31 10.32 7.03
C SER A 239 3.30 11.37 7.48
N LYS A 240 4.15 11.01 8.45
CA LYS A 240 5.24 11.84 8.92
C LYS A 240 6.48 10.98 9.14
N VAL A 241 7.59 11.42 8.58
CA VAL A 241 8.91 10.90 8.91
C VAL A 241 9.38 11.56 10.20
N THR A 242 9.87 10.75 11.14
CA THR A 242 10.41 11.18 12.43
C THR A 242 11.54 10.24 12.83
N THR A 243 12.13 10.44 14.00
CA THR A 243 13.22 9.60 14.52
C THR A 243 12.88 9.05 15.89
N LEU A 244 13.30 7.82 16.17
CA LEU A 244 13.31 7.21 17.49
C LEU A 244 14.77 6.93 17.87
N GLY A 245 15.38 7.85 18.64
CA GLY A 245 16.83 7.86 18.81
C GLY A 245 17.53 8.07 17.46
N PRO A 246 18.51 7.22 17.09
CA PRO A 246 19.22 7.34 15.82
C PRO A 246 18.47 6.74 14.61
N PHE A 247 17.32 6.10 14.82
CA PHE A 247 16.60 5.37 13.77
C PHE A 247 15.48 6.21 13.18
N PRO A 248 15.54 6.54 11.88
CA PRO A 248 14.44 7.17 11.20
C PRO A 248 13.30 6.16 10.99
N PHE A 249 12.07 6.61 11.14
CA PHE A 249 10.87 5.83 10.85
C PHE A 249 9.75 6.74 10.36
N SER A 250 8.73 6.16 9.76
CA SER A 250 7.52 6.87 9.36
C SER A 250 6.29 6.29 10.04
N VAL A 251 5.38 7.18 10.42
CA VAL A 251 4.03 6.83 10.88
C VAL A 251 3.04 7.34 9.86
N LEU A 252 2.04 6.52 9.52
CA LEU A 252 0.99 6.83 8.58
C LEU A 252 -0.37 6.51 9.19
N GLY A 253 -1.33 7.39 8.98
CA GLY A 253 -2.74 7.16 9.27
C GLY A 253 -3.61 7.60 8.10
N GLY A 254 -4.75 6.96 7.92
CA GLY A 254 -5.68 7.33 6.86
C GLY A 254 -6.91 6.45 6.77
N ALA A 255 -7.77 6.77 5.81
CA ALA A 255 -9.00 6.06 5.53
C ALA A 255 -9.22 5.93 4.02
N GLY A 256 -10.06 5.00 3.64
CA GLY A 256 -10.48 4.80 2.26
C GLY A 256 -11.92 4.35 2.16
N VAL A 257 -12.53 4.67 1.04
CA VAL A 257 -13.87 4.18 0.66
C VAL A 257 -13.75 3.36 -0.62
N TYR A 258 -14.54 2.31 -0.75
CA TYR A 258 -14.58 1.49 -1.96
C TYR A 258 -15.69 2.03 -2.86
N VAL A 259 -15.30 2.64 -3.99
CA VAL A 259 -16.24 3.20 -4.98
C VAL A 259 -16.76 2.13 -5.94
N ALA A 260 -16.08 0.99 -6.01
CA ALA A 260 -16.55 -0.25 -6.60
C ALA A 260 -16.02 -1.42 -5.77
N SER A 261 -16.88 -2.39 -5.51
CA SER A 261 -16.58 -3.60 -4.77
C SER A 261 -17.56 -4.69 -5.18
N PRO A 262 -17.18 -5.98 -5.21
CA PRO A 262 -18.12 -7.10 -5.30
C PRO A 262 -19.16 -7.03 -4.18
N ASP A 263 -20.31 -7.68 -4.37
CA ASP A 263 -21.44 -7.64 -3.41
C ASP A 263 -21.08 -8.02 -1.97
N SER A 264 -20.07 -8.89 -1.79
CA SER A 264 -19.53 -9.27 -0.48
C SER A 264 -18.17 -8.63 -0.17
N GLY A 265 -17.81 -7.61 -0.90
CA GLY A 265 -16.55 -6.90 -0.71
C GLY A 265 -16.67 -5.73 0.27
N PRO A 266 -15.55 -5.11 0.64
CA PRO A 266 -15.52 -4.05 1.64
C PRO A 266 -16.17 -2.74 1.14
N ASP A 267 -16.71 -1.96 2.09
CA ASP A 267 -17.29 -0.63 1.86
C ASP A 267 -16.29 0.49 2.15
N TRP A 268 -15.56 0.37 3.27
CA TRP A 268 -14.58 1.36 3.69
C TRP A 268 -13.46 0.70 4.52
N LYS A 269 -12.35 1.39 4.65
CA LYS A 269 -11.22 0.94 5.47
C LYS A 269 -10.56 2.06 6.26
N LEU A 270 -10.01 1.69 7.41
CA LEU A 270 -9.01 2.48 8.12
C LEU A 270 -7.63 1.87 7.88
N ARG A 271 -6.61 2.72 7.87
CA ARG A 271 -5.22 2.31 7.70
C ARG A 271 -4.32 3.01 8.70
N VAL A 272 -3.46 2.24 9.34
CA VAL A 272 -2.31 2.74 10.10
C VAL A 272 -1.08 1.98 9.64
N ALA A 273 0.04 2.68 9.45
CA ALA A 273 1.29 2.01 9.12
C ALA A 273 2.47 2.60 9.88
N PHE A 274 3.43 1.72 10.16
CA PHE A 274 4.74 2.06 10.70
C PHE A 274 5.79 1.56 9.71
N THR A 275 6.69 2.43 9.29
CA THR A 275 7.75 2.05 8.35
C THR A 275 9.10 2.24 9.02
N LEU A 276 9.82 1.15 9.20
CA LEU A 276 11.23 1.17 9.58
C LEU A 276 12.07 1.55 8.38
N ILE A 277 13.00 2.48 8.59
CA ILE A 277 13.94 2.95 7.56
C ILE A 277 15.32 2.48 7.98
N LEU A 278 15.94 1.64 7.16
CA LEU A 278 17.24 1.06 7.47
C LEU A 278 18.34 1.77 6.68
N PRO A 279 19.50 2.02 7.30
CA PRO A 279 20.60 2.62 6.57
C PRO A 279 21.05 1.70 5.44
N SER A 280 21.09 2.23 4.22
CA SER A 280 21.69 1.52 3.09
C SER A 280 23.20 1.52 3.30
N LYS A 281 23.83 0.34 3.41
CA LYS A 281 25.28 0.23 3.31
C LYS A 281 25.66 0.59 1.87
N LYS A 282 26.39 1.70 1.71
CA LYS A 282 27.05 2.03 0.44
C LYS A 282 28.14 1.01 0.11
#